data_f7632ca1d2aaf1962a9e0cf5fa86943a
#
_entry.id   f7632ca1d2aaf1962a9e0cf5fa86943a
#
_cell.length_a   1.000
_cell.length_b   1.000
_cell.length_c   1.000
_cell.angle_alpha   90.00
_cell.angle_beta   90.00
_cell.angle_gamma   90.00
#
_symmetry.space_group_name_H-M   'P 1'
#
loop_
_entity.id
_entity.type
_entity.pdbx_description
1 polymer ?
#
loop_
_entity_poly.entity_id
_entity_poly.type
_entity_poly.pdbx_seq_one_letter_code
_entity_poly.pdbx_strand_id
1 'polypeptide(L)'
;MIIRQSHLTLLAERLANFPVVALLGPRQVGKTTLARQLSTQWQGPVRHFDLEDPDDQARLADPAFVLRPLTGLIVLDEIQLRPDLFPLLRVLADREGTPARFLLLGSAAPELMRQTAETLA
;
A
#
# COMPACT_ATOMS: atom_id res chain seq x y z
N MET A 1 -1.44 -8.30 19.42
CA MET A 1 -0.87 -6.95 19.41
C MET A 1 -1.97 -5.91 19.57
N ILE A 2 -1.72 -4.90 20.35
CA ILE A 2 -2.68 -3.81 20.55
C ILE A 2 -2.37 -2.72 19.52
N ILE A 3 -3.36 -2.36 18.71
CA ILE A 3 -3.24 -1.27 17.76
C ILE A 3 -3.62 0.02 18.45
N ARG A 4 -2.68 0.95 18.49
CA ARG A 4 -2.92 2.25 19.14
C ARG A 4 -3.62 3.19 18.16
N GLN A 5 -4.59 3.93 18.69
CA GLN A 5 -5.32 4.90 17.90
C GLN A 5 -4.39 5.95 17.27
N SER A 6 -3.29 6.29 17.95
CA SER A 6 -2.33 7.25 17.43
C SER A 6 -1.66 6.77 16.13
N HIS A 7 -1.39 5.47 16.03
CA HIS A 7 -0.82 4.91 14.80
C HIS A 7 -1.82 4.97 13.66
N LEU A 8 -3.08 4.67 13.96
CA LEU A 8 -4.14 4.71 12.96
C LEU A 8 -4.37 6.14 12.47
N THR A 9 -4.38 7.10 13.39
CA THR A 9 -4.54 8.51 13.05
C THR A 9 -3.39 9.01 12.19
N LEU A 10 -2.16 8.65 12.54
CA LEU A 10 -0.98 9.06 11.77
C LEU A 10 -1.04 8.49 10.35
N LEU A 11 -1.41 7.22 10.23
CA LEU A 11 -1.50 6.57 8.93
C LEU A 11 -2.57 7.24 8.05
N ALA A 12 -3.72 7.55 8.64
CA ALA A 12 -4.79 8.24 7.93
C ALA A 12 -4.35 9.63 7.47
N GLU A 13 -3.63 10.37 8.31
CA GLU A 13 -3.10 11.69 7.94
C GLU A 13 -2.11 11.60 6.78
N ARG A 14 -1.22 10.60 6.82
CA ARG A 14 -0.26 10.42 5.73
C ARG A 14 -0.96 10.13 4.42
N LEU A 15 -1.98 9.28 4.44
CA LEU A 15 -2.73 8.95 3.23
C LEU A 15 -3.59 10.12 2.74
N ALA A 16 -3.97 11.04 3.63
CA ALA A 16 -4.67 12.24 3.21
C ALA A 16 -3.75 13.19 2.44
N ASN A 17 -2.45 13.16 2.74
CA ASN A 17 -1.48 14.09 2.16
C ASN A 17 -0.61 13.49 1.06
N PHE A 18 -0.48 12.17 1.01
CA PHE A 18 0.38 11.49 0.05
C PHE A 18 -0.38 10.38 -0.65
N PRO A 19 -0.26 10.27 -1.98
CA PRO A 19 -0.97 9.22 -2.72
C PRO A 19 -0.42 7.82 -2.48
N VAL A 20 0.84 7.71 -2.02
CA VAL A 20 1.45 6.42 -1.72
C VAL A 20 2.13 6.53 -0.36
N VAL A 21 1.79 5.60 0.55
CA VAL A 21 2.39 5.51 1.88
C VAL A 21 2.85 4.07 2.10
N ALA A 22 4.07 3.91 2.56
CA ALA A 22 4.62 2.59 2.86
C ALA A 22 4.73 2.40 4.36
N LEU A 23 4.26 1.27 4.85
CA LEU A 23 4.39 0.84 6.24
C LEU A 23 5.26 -0.41 6.26
N LEU A 24 6.53 -0.22 6.58
CA LEU A 24 7.53 -1.28 6.56
C LEU A 24 7.98 -1.60 7.96
N GLY A 25 8.20 -2.88 8.23
CA GLY A 25 8.66 -3.31 9.54
C GLY A 25 8.68 -4.81 9.64
N PRO A 26 9.09 -5.36 10.80
CA PRO A 26 9.09 -6.80 10.99
C PRO A 26 7.70 -7.40 10.80
N ARG A 27 7.66 -8.66 10.38
CA ARG A 27 6.39 -9.33 10.06
C ARG A 27 5.40 -9.34 11.22
N GLN A 28 5.88 -9.29 12.44
CA GLN A 28 5.05 -9.52 13.62
C GLN A 28 4.63 -8.25 14.36
N VAL A 29 4.64 -7.10 13.68
CA VAL A 29 4.25 -5.84 14.33
C VAL A 29 2.80 -5.44 14.03
N GLY A 30 2.00 -6.32 13.42
CA GLY A 30 0.58 -6.06 13.23
C GLY A 30 0.25 -5.11 12.10
N LYS A 31 1.07 -5.03 11.05
CA LYS A 31 0.83 -4.14 9.92
C LYS A 31 -0.48 -4.44 9.21
N THR A 32 -0.75 -5.72 8.97
CA THR A 32 -1.98 -6.13 8.31
C THR A 32 -3.20 -5.79 9.15
N THR A 33 -3.10 -5.96 10.47
CA THR A 33 -4.18 -5.59 11.40
C THR A 33 -4.45 -4.10 11.36
N LEU A 34 -3.40 -3.29 11.34
CA LEU A 34 -3.54 -1.83 11.25
C LEU A 34 -4.21 -1.43 9.94
N ALA A 35 -3.81 -2.06 8.83
CA ALA A 35 -4.42 -1.80 7.53
C ALA A 35 -5.89 -2.18 7.52
N ARG A 36 -6.27 -3.28 8.14
CA ARG A 36 -7.68 -3.67 8.24
C ARG A 36 -8.49 -2.66 9.04
N GLN A 37 -7.95 -2.17 10.14
CA GLN A 37 -8.64 -1.16 10.93
C GLN A 37 -8.80 0.14 10.15
N LEU A 38 -7.76 0.56 9.43
CA LEU A 38 -7.87 1.72 8.57
C LEU A 38 -8.94 1.51 7.50
N SER A 39 -9.01 0.32 6.93
CA SER A 39 -9.99 -0.02 5.90
C SER A 39 -11.41 0.12 6.39
N THR A 40 -11.68 -0.27 7.64
CA THR A 40 -13.04 -0.14 8.22
C THR A 40 -13.44 1.32 8.41
N GLN A 41 -12.48 2.21 8.54
CA GLN A 41 -12.73 3.64 8.74
C GLN A 41 -12.68 4.43 7.43
N TRP A 42 -12.22 3.81 6.36
CA TRP A 42 -12.05 4.51 5.08
C TRP A 42 -13.40 4.79 4.44
N GLN A 43 -13.58 6.02 3.99
CA GLN A 43 -14.81 6.41 3.30
C GLN A 43 -14.56 6.25 1.80
N GLY A 44 -15.13 5.19 1.25
CA GLY A 44 -14.99 4.88 -0.15
C GLY A 44 -14.56 3.44 -0.38
N PRO A 45 -14.28 3.09 -1.64
CA PRO A 45 -13.89 1.72 -1.97
C PRO A 45 -12.55 1.33 -1.34
N VAL A 46 -12.41 0.06 -1.00
CA VAL A 46 -11.15 -0.50 -0.50
C VAL A 46 -10.87 -1.80 -1.26
N ARG A 47 -9.65 -1.93 -1.76
CA ARG A 47 -9.18 -3.17 -2.37
C ARG A 47 -7.90 -3.61 -1.67
N HIS A 48 -7.83 -4.88 -1.36
CA HIS A 48 -6.68 -5.46 -0.68
C HIS A 48 -6.10 -6.58 -1.52
N PHE A 49 -4.83 -6.47 -1.83
CA PHE A 49 -4.08 -7.52 -2.55
C PHE A 49 -2.99 -8.05 -1.63
N ASP A 50 -3.02 -9.37 -1.39
CA ASP A 50 -1.98 -10.05 -0.62
C ASP A 50 -1.03 -10.70 -1.61
N LEU A 51 0.17 -10.16 -1.73
CA LEU A 51 1.12 -10.61 -2.74
C LEU A 51 1.79 -11.95 -2.38
N GLU A 52 1.50 -12.51 -1.20
CA GLU A 52 1.83 -13.90 -0.92
C GLU A 52 0.79 -14.87 -1.49
N ASP A 53 -0.41 -14.38 -1.81
CA ASP A 53 -1.49 -15.22 -2.29
C ASP A 53 -1.38 -15.41 -3.81
N PRO A 54 -1.28 -16.67 -4.29
CA PRO A 54 -1.18 -16.91 -5.74
C PRO A 54 -2.36 -16.35 -6.54
N ASP A 55 -3.57 -16.32 -5.95
CA ASP A 55 -4.73 -15.75 -6.64
C ASP A 55 -4.57 -14.25 -6.84
N ASP A 56 -4.08 -13.54 -5.84
CA ASP A 56 -3.82 -12.11 -5.97
C ASP A 56 -2.68 -11.82 -6.92
N GLN A 57 -1.65 -12.68 -6.93
CA GLN A 57 -0.57 -12.56 -7.92
C GLN A 57 -1.12 -12.72 -9.34
N ALA A 58 -2.04 -13.66 -9.53
CA ALA A 58 -2.66 -13.85 -10.84
C ALA A 58 -3.51 -12.63 -11.25
N ARG A 59 -4.23 -12.03 -10.30
CA ARG A 59 -5.01 -10.81 -10.55
C ARG A 59 -4.12 -9.66 -10.99
N LEU A 60 -2.88 -9.60 -10.50
CA LEU A 60 -1.92 -8.55 -10.82
C LEU A 60 -0.91 -8.98 -11.88
N ALA A 61 -1.28 -9.94 -12.73
CA ALA A 61 -0.43 -10.34 -13.85
C ALA A 61 -0.22 -9.18 -14.84
N ASP A 62 -1.26 -8.34 -15.01
CA ASP A 62 -1.14 -7.08 -15.74
C ASP A 62 -1.48 -5.96 -14.77
N PRO A 63 -0.52 -5.51 -13.97
CA PRO A 63 -0.83 -4.59 -12.89
C PRO A 63 -1.32 -3.23 -13.36
N ALA A 64 -0.81 -2.73 -14.48
CA ALA A 64 -1.27 -1.43 -15.00
C ALA A 64 -2.75 -1.49 -15.36
N PHE A 65 -3.18 -2.56 -16.01
CA PHE A 65 -4.57 -2.72 -16.40
C PHE A 65 -5.48 -2.78 -15.17
N VAL A 66 -5.05 -3.48 -14.12
CA VAL A 66 -5.86 -3.67 -12.92
C VAL A 66 -5.88 -2.41 -12.06
N LEU A 67 -4.74 -1.78 -11.85
CA LEU A 67 -4.63 -0.69 -10.88
C LEU A 67 -5.07 0.67 -11.40
N ARG A 68 -4.93 0.92 -12.71
CA ARG A 68 -5.27 2.23 -13.27
C ARG A 68 -6.71 2.67 -13.00
N PRO A 69 -7.73 1.80 -13.16
CA PRO A 69 -9.12 2.24 -12.96
C PRO A 69 -9.56 2.27 -11.51
N LEU A 70 -8.76 1.75 -10.59
CA LEU A 70 -9.19 1.64 -9.19
C LEU A 70 -9.22 3.00 -8.51
N THR A 71 -10.16 3.15 -7.59
CA THR A 71 -10.31 4.33 -6.74
C THR A 71 -10.34 3.91 -5.28
N GLY A 72 -10.19 4.89 -4.39
CA GLY A 72 -10.24 4.64 -2.97
C GLY A 72 -8.92 4.14 -2.41
N LEU A 73 -8.98 3.28 -1.41
CA LEU A 73 -7.79 2.75 -0.74
C LEU A 73 -7.40 1.42 -1.36
N ILE A 74 -6.16 1.34 -1.84
CA ILE A 74 -5.60 0.10 -2.38
C ILE A 74 -4.46 -0.32 -1.45
N VAL A 75 -4.61 -1.48 -0.81
CA VAL A 75 -3.60 -2.05 0.08
C VAL A 75 -2.86 -3.13 -0.68
N LEU A 76 -1.54 -2.99 -0.75
CA LEU A 76 -0.66 -3.98 -1.37
C LEU A 76 0.23 -4.57 -0.28
N ASP A 77 -0.14 -5.77 0.19
CA ASP A 77 0.52 -6.42 1.32
C ASP A 77 1.67 -7.29 0.83
N GLU A 78 2.77 -7.27 1.56
CA GLU A 78 4.02 -7.95 1.21
C GLU A 78 4.59 -7.42 -0.10
N ILE A 79 4.68 -6.10 -0.20
CA ILE A 79 5.07 -5.41 -1.43
C ILE A 79 6.47 -5.79 -1.93
N GLN A 80 7.36 -6.25 -1.04
CA GLN A 80 8.70 -6.64 -1.43
C GLN A 80 8.72 -7.82 -2.40
N LEU A 81 7.61 -8.56 -2.51
CA LEU A 81 7.51 -9.68 -3.45
C LEU A 81 7.27 -9.20 -4.89
N ARG A 82 6.91 -7.95 -5.08
CA ARG A 82 6.63 -7.38 -6.40
C ARG A 82 7.29 -6.01 -6.54
N PRO A 83 8.63 -5.95 -6.56
CA PRO A 83 9.31 -4.66 -6.73
C PRO A 83 9.04 -4.02 -8.09
N ASP A 84 8.61 -4.78 -9.06
CA ASP A 84 8.21 -4.27 -10.37
C ASP A 84 7.02 -3.30 -10.28
N LEU A 85 6.26 -3.32 -9.18
CA LEU A 85 5.14 -2.40 -9.01
C LEU A 85 5.56 -0.98 -8.67
N PHE A 86 6.75 -0.77 -8.11
CA PHE A 86 7.16 0.57 -7.67
C PHE A 86 7.14 1.61 -8.80
N PRO A 87 7.72 1.33 -9.99
CA PRO A 87 7.65 2.32 -11.07
C PRO A 87 6.22 2.64 -11.49
N LEU A 88 5.36 1.63 -11.54
CA LEU A 88 3.96 1.84 -11.88
C LEU A 88 3.26 2.70 -10.82
N LEU A 89 3.49 2.41 -9.54
CA LEU A 89 2.88 3.18 -8.46
C LEU A 89 3.32 4.64 -8.51
N ARG A 90 4.57 4.90 -8.87
CA ARG A 90 5.06 6.26 -9.03
C ARG A 90 4.28 6.98 -10.14
N VAL A 91 4.07 6.33 -11.27
CA VAL A 91 3.29 6.92 -12.36
C VAL A 91 1.86 7.21 -11.93
N LEU A 92 1.24 6.25 -11.23
CA LEU A 92 -0.13 6.41 -10.76
C LEU A 92 -0.24 7.50 -9.71
N ALA A 93 0.78 7.63 -8.85
CA ALA A 93 0.80 8.67 -7.81
C ALA A 93 0.91 10.07 -8.40
N ASP A 94 1.57 10.22 -9.53
CA ASP A 94 1.79 11.51 -10.17
C ASP A 94 0.59 12.00 -10.98
N ARG A 95 -0.47 11.19 -11.12
CA ARG A 95 -1.64 11.60 -11.89
C ARG A 95 -2.37 12.74 -11.20
N GLU A 96 -2.82 13.71 -11.99
CA GLU A 96 -3.66 14.77 -11.48
C GLU A 96 -4.98 14.20 -10.96
N GLY A 97 -5.45 14.75 -9.84
CA GLY A 97 -6.69 14.32 -9.24
C GLY A 97 -6.66 12.84 -8.87
N THR A 98 -5.55 12.36 -8.35
CA THR A 98 -5.34 10.94 -8.05
C THR A 98 -6.56 10.33 -7.38
N PRO A 99 -7.26 9.41 -8.04
CA PRO A 99 -8.50 8.83 -7.49
C PRO A 99 -8.23 7.77 -6.44
N ALA A 100 -6.99 7.30 -6.31
CA ALA A 100 -6.64 6.20 -5.42
C ALA A 100 -5.54 6.60 -4.47
N ARG A 101 -5.55 5.97 -3.30
CA ARG A 101 -4.47 6.05 -2.31
C ARG A 101 -3.91 4.66 -2.14
N PHE A 102 -2.59 4.54 -2.18
CA PHE A 102 -1.92 3.24 -2.10
C PHE A 102 -1.23 3.10 -0.75
N LEU A 103 -1.56 2.04 -0.04
CA LEU A 103 -0.91 1.67 1.21
C LEU A 103 -0.09 0.41 0.96
N LEU A 104 1.22 0.54 1.08
CA LEU A 104 2.15 -0.56 0.85
C LEU A 104 2.59 -1.13 2.19
N LEU A 105 2.40 -2.43 2.37
CA LEU A 105 2.85 -3.12 3.57
C LEU A 105 3.97 -4.08 3.19
N GLY A 106 5.00 -4.13 4.01
CA GLY A 106 6.08 -5.06 3.71
C GLY A 106 7.00 -5.28 4.88
N SER A 107 7.82 -6.31 4.78
CA SER A 107 8.86 -6.58 5.75
C SER A 107 10.02 -5.62 5.52
N ALA A 108 10.59 -5.10 6.61
CA ALA A 108 11.69 -4.18 6.52
C ALA A 108 12.94 -4.91 6.01
N ALA A 109 13.48 -4.44 4.88
CA ALA A 109 14.75 -4.86 4.35
C ALA A 109 15.47 -3.61 3.86
N PRO A 110 16.77 -3.46 4.11
CA PRO A 110 17.46 -2.24 3.70
C PRO A 110 17.32 -1.92 2.21
N GLU A 111 17.38 -2.94 1.37
CA GLU A 111 17.22 -2.74 -0.07
C GLU A 111 15.84 -2.26 -0.44
N LEU A 112 14.80 -2.84 0.17
CA LEU A 112 13.43 -2.44 -0.10
C LEU A 112 13.19 -1.00 0.37
N MET A 113 13.67 -0.65 1.56
CA MET A 113 13.54 0.70 2.08
C MET A 113 14.20 1.72 1.17
N ARG A 114 15.37 1.38 0.62
CA ARG A 114 16.08 2.24 -0.30
C ARG A 114 15.31 2.41 -1.61
N GLN A 115 14.80 1.31 -2.15
CA GLN A 115 13.98 1.36 -3.37
C GLN A 115 12.75 2.23 -3.17
N THR A 116 12.09 2.09 -2.02
CA THR A 116 10.91 2.88 -1.70
C THR A 116 11.26 4.37 -1.67
N ALA A 117 12.35 4.73 -1.02
CA ALA A 117 12.79 6.12 -0.94
C ALA A 117 13.12 6.68 -2.33
N GLU A 118 13.83 5.93 -3.14
CA GLU A 118 14.22 6.38 -4.49
C GLU A 118 13.03 6.47 -5.45
N THR A 119 12.06 5.59 -5.29
CA THR A 119 10.94 5.51 -6.23
C THR A 119 9.80 6.45 -5.84
N LEU A 120 9.54 6.61 -4.55
CA LEU A 120 8.36 7.32 -4.05
C LEU A 120 8.70 8.69 -3.43
N ALA A 121 9.97 8.98 -3.29
CA ALA A 121 10.40 10.24 -2.68
C ALA A 121 10.08 11.47 -3.55
#